data_84a46c92d561533f22db1fccc8186ab2
#
_entry.id   84a46c92d561533f22db1fccc8186ab2
#
_cell.length_a   1.000
_cell.length_b   1.000
_cell.length_c   1.000
_cell.angle_alpha   90.00
_cell.angle_beta   90.00
_cell.angle_gamma   90.00
#
_symmetry.space_group_name_H-M   'P 1'
#
loop_
_entity.id
_entity.type
_entity.pdbx_description
1 polymer ?
#
loop_
_entity_poly.entity_id
_entity_poly.type
_entity_poly.pdbx_seq_one_letter_code
_entity_poly.pdbx_strand_id
1 'polypeptide(L)'
;MTVGGGAGGAPSAIDAKKLRIYGIGGALVGIYLAAILNSVLGTDIFSILAAAGAVAAAVMGANAVRRVCGYGIGTGVPSIGMLALGMGIVGASFGLSTAEQLGVSMAGVIIALVYAMIFGYIVGAIANKVMGFNIPIMEEGLTDLSGAGAMAIIGWSYAISGSLAYADMVAKVFNTGYLAIVFICGGLAILHPFNANLGPDEKQDRTLVNGLMVGSLAVVAVGLCSLATLSTTAAIITIVIGAAAWYYFYVWYYRLVKRDAAAVVGTGLLPPSAL
;
A
#
# COMPACT_ATOMS: atom_id res chain seq x y z
N MET A 1 24.96 7.18 -16.55
CA MET A 1 25.78 6.32 -15.67
C MET A 1 24.95 5.09 -15.33
N THR A 2 25.19 3.97 -15.98
CA THR A 2 24.64 2.67 -15.62
C THR A 2 25.45 2.15 -14.45
N VAL A 3 24.91 2.21 -13.25
CA VAL A 3 25.50 1.55 -12.09
C VAL A 3 25.25 0.05 -12.26
N GLY A 4 26.30 -0.68 -12.64
CA GLY A 4 26.25 -2.13 -12.76
C GLY A 4 25.97 -2.77 -11.39
N GLY A 5 24.88 -3.52 -11.30
CA GLY A 5 24.55 -4.31 -10.15
C GLY A 5 25.57 -5.41 -9.93
N GLY A 6 26.30 -5.36 -8.82
CA GLY A 6 27.17 -6.44 -8.37
C GLY A 6 26.35 -7.70 -8.09
N ALA A 7 26.70 -8.78 -8.78
CA ALA A 7 26.14 -10.12 -8.58
C ALA A 7 26.71 -10.74 -7.28
N GLY A 8 26.13 -10.36 -6.16
CA GLY A 8 26.28 -11.13 -4.91
C GLY A 8 24.93 -11.75 -4.61
N GLY A 9 24.85 -13.08 -4.45
CA GLY A 9 23.63 -13.89 -4.34
C GLY A 9 22.55 -13.35 -3.41
N ALA A 10 21.78 -12.38 -3.92
CA ALA A 10 20.58 -11.90 -3.28
C ALA A 10 19.53 -13.04 -3.30
N PRO A 11 18.77 -13.23 -2.21
CA PRO A 11 17.64 -14.16 -2.23
C PRO A 11 16.77 -13.83 -3.44
N SER A 12 16.33 -14.84 -4.18
CA SER A 12 15.58 -14.68 -5.42
C SER A 12 14.44 -13.69 -5.20
N ALA A 13 14.46 -12.58 -5.92
CA ALA A 13 13.44 -11.55 -5.81
C ALA A 13 12.07 -12.18 -6.10
N ILE A 14 11.06 -11.87 -5.29
CA ILE A 14 9.69 -12.29 -5.56
C ILE A 14 9.24 -11.63 -6.86
N ASP A 15 8.79 -12.43 -7.81
CA ASP A 15 8.30 -11.94 -9.09
C ASP A 15 7.15 -10.94 -8.89
N ALA A 16 7.16 -9.87 -9.70
CA ALA A 16 6.14 -8.83 -9.67
C ALA A 16 4.73 -9.39 -9.88
N LYS A 17 4.57 -10.39 -10.77
CA LYS A 17 3.29 -11.05 -10.99
C LYS A 17 2.76 -11.75 -9.73
N LYS A 18 3.63 -12.44 -9.00
CA LYS A 18 3.26 -13.05 -7.70
C LYS A 18 2.89 -12.00 -6.68
N LEU A 19 3.63 -10.88 -6.60
CA LEU A 19 3.30 -9.79 -5.69
C LEU A 19 1.96 -9.11 -6.03
N ARG A 20 1.59 -9.00 -7.32
CA ARG A 20 0.24 -8.55 -7.71
C ARG A 20 -0.84 -9.49 -7.19
N ILE A 21 -0.66 -10.78 -7.36
CA ILE A 21 -1.62 -11.78 -6.89
C ILE A 21 -1.76 -11.69 -5.36
N TYR A 22 -0.66 -11.61 -4.63
CA TYR A 22 -0.69 -11.51 -3.17
C TYR A 22 -1.24 -10.18 -2.69
N GLY A 23 -0.87 -9.06 -3.33
CA GLY A 23 -1.33 -7.72 -2.95
C GLY A 23 -2.80 -7.48 -3.27
N ILE A 24 -3.17 -7.56 -4.54
CA ILE A 24 -4.56 -7.36 -4.98
C ILE A 24 -5.47 -8.48 -4.51
N GLY A 25 -5.05 -9.75 -4.67
CA GLY A 25 -5.83 -10.89 -4.21
C GLY A 25 -6.02 -10.88 -2.70
N GLY A 26 -4.96 -10.61 -1.93
CA GLY A 26 -5.04 -10.47 -0.47
C GLY A 26 -5.96 -9.33 -0.04
N ALA A 27 -5.93 -8.19 -0.74
CA ALA A 27 -6.83 -7.07 -0.48
C ALA A 27 -8.29 -7.44 -0.77
N LEU A 28 -8.57 -8.02 -1.94
CA LEU A 28 -9.93 -8.45 -2.29
C LEU A 28 -10.47 -9.47 -1.28
N VAL A 29 -9.68 -10.50 -0.97
CA VAL A 29 -10.06 -11.52 0.02
C VAL A 29 -10.31 -10.88 1.38
N GLY A 30 -9.41 -10.02 1.86
CA GLY A 30 -9.54 -9.37 3.17
C GLY A 30 -10.79 -8.49 3.26
N ILE A 31 -11.04 -7.66 2.24
CA ILE A 31 -12.20 -6.77 2.19
C ILE A 31 -13.51 -7.55 2.12
N TYR A 32 -13.61 -8.54 1.23
CA TYR A 32 -14.84 -9.32 1.07
C TYR A 32 -15.11 -10.24 2.26
N LEU A 33 -14.09 -10.89 2.83
CA LEU A 33 -14.26 -11.67 4.05
C LEU A 33 -14.71 -10.80 5.21
N ALA A 34 -14.14 -9.61 5.39
CA ALA A 34 -14.60 -8.66 6.40
C ALA A 34 -16.08 -8.33 6.19
N ALA A 35 -16.49 -7.97 4.97
CA ALA A 35 -17.86 -7.59 4.65
C ALA A 35 -18.85 -8.74 4.90
N ILE A 36 -18.53 -9.94 4.43
CA ILE A 36 -19.39 -11.12 4.56
C ILE A 36 -19.49 -11.54 6.04
N LEU A 37 -18.36 -11.69 6.74
CA LEU A 37 -18.35 -12.14 8.13
C LEU A 37 -19.02 -11.14 9.06
N ASN A 38 -18.77 -9.84 8.89
CA ASN A 38 -19.46 -8.82 9.67
C ASN A 38 -20.98 -8.83 9.43
N SER A 39 -21.40 -8.99 8.18
CA SER A 39 -22.84 -9.06 7.83
C SER A 39 -23.51 -10.32 8.38
N VAL A 40 -22.88 -11.49 8.21
CA VAL A 40 -23.47 -12.77 8.63
C VAL A 40 -23.52 -12.92 10.14
N LEU A 41 -22.49 -12.44 10.83
CA LEU A 41 -22.37 -12.59 12.30
C LEU A 41 -22.90 -11.37 13.08
N GLY A 42 -23.38 -10.34 12.40
CA GLY A 42 -23.91 -9.13 13.02
C GLY A 42 -22.88 -8.39 13.89
N THR A 43 -21.62 -8.36 13.46
CA THR A 43 -20.50 -7.75 14.20
C THR A 43 -19.65 -6.89 13.26
N ASP A 44 -18.75 -6.08 13.81
CA ASP A 44 -17.76 -5.30 13.06
C ASP A 44 -16.31 -5.74 13.36
N ILE A 45 -16.12 -6.80 14.13
CA ILE A 45 -14.81 -7.29 14.59
C ILE A 45 -13.92 -7.71 13.41
N PHE A 46 -14.50 -8.26 12.36
CA PHE A 46 -13.75 -8.73 11.19
C PHE A 46 -13.25 -7.62 10.27
N SER A 47 -13.55 -6.32 10.57
CA SER A 47 -13.01 -5.19 9.82
C SER A 47 -11.48 -5.15 9.79
N ILE A 48 -10.81 -5.78 10.76
CA ILE A 48 -9.35 -5.99 10.76
C ILE A 48 -8.85 -6.75 9.52
N LEU A 49 -9.65 -7.66 8.94
CA LEU A 49 -9.27 -8.39 7.72
C LEU A 49 -9.17 -7.46 6.52
N ALA A 50 -10.06 -6.46 6.42
CA ALA A 50 -9.97 -5.45 5.37
C ALA A 50 -8.74 -4.56 5.56
N ALA A 51 -8.42 -4.19 6.81
CA ALA A 51 -7.21 -3.43 7.10
C ALA A 51 -5.93 -4.22 6.77
N ALA A 52 -5.89 -5.51 7.07
CA ALA A 52 -4.77 -6.39 6.71
C ALA A 52 -4.64 -6.56 5.18
N GLY A 53 -5.76 -6.70 4.48
CA GLY A 53 -5.80 -6.71 3.02
C GLY A 53 -5.25 -5.42 2.40
N ALA A 54 -5.59 -4.27 2.98
CA ALA A 54 -5.03 -2.97 2.58
C ALA A 54 -3.51 -2.91 2.73
N VAL A 55 -2.95 -3.51 3.80
CA VAL A 55 -1.49 -3.62 3.97
C VAL A 55 -0.88 -4.47 2.85
N ALA A 56 -1.50 -5.60 2.47
CA ALA A 56 -0.99 -6.43 1.38
C ALA A 56 -0.95 -5.64 0.05
N ALA A 57 -2.00 -4.86 -0.26
CA ALA A 57 -2.01 -3.97 -1.42
C ALA A 57 -0.92 -2.89 -1.34
N ALA A 58 -0.76 -2.26 -0.19
CA ALA A 58 0.26 -1.22 0.02
C ALA A 58 1.68 -1.76 -0.20
N VAL A 59 2.00 -2.97 0.28
CA VAL A 59 3.29 -3.63 0.05
C VAL A 59 3.54 -3.91 -1.42
N MET A 60 2.52 -4.34 -2.16
CA MET A 60 2.61 -4.47 -3.62
C MET A 60 2.90 -3.12 -4.28
N GLY A 61 2.20 -2.06 -3.86
CA GLY A 61 2.42 -0.70 -4.33
C GLY A 61 3.84 -0.22 -4.05
N ALA A 62 4.39 -0.48 -2.86
CA ALA A 62 5.78 -0.15 -2.52
C ALA A 62 6.78 -0.84 -3.46
N ASN A 63 6.54 -2.10 -3.80
CA ASN A 63 7.38 -2.79 -4.81
C ASN A 63 7.22 -2.20 -6.21
N ALA A 64 6.03 -1.73 -6.60
CA ALA A 64 5.83 -1.04 -7.88
C ALA A 64 6.63 0.25 -7.95
N VAL A 65 6.61 1.07 -6.89
CA VAL A 65 7.46 2.28 -6.75
C VAL A 65 8.93 1.91 -6.91
N ARG A 66 9.41 0.91 -6.17
CA ARG A 66 10.80 0.45 -6.24
C ARG A 66 11.20 0.05 -7.66
N ARG A 67 10.34 -0.67 -8.38
CA ARG A 67 10.62 -1.11 -9.76
C ARG A 67 10.74 0.06 -10.73
N VAL A 68 9.81 1.03 -10.66
CA VAL A 68 9.86 2.22 -11.53
C VAL A 68 11.10 3.05 -11.23
N CYS A 69 11.40 3.28 -9.94
CA CYS A 69 12.56 4.05 -9.51
C CYS A 69 13.89 3.37 -9.81
N GLY A 70 13.93 2.04 -9.99
CA GLY A 70 15.10 1.30 -10.43
C GLY A 70 15.61 1.67 -11.82
N TYR A 71 14.79 2.32 -12.65
CA TYR A 71 15.21 2.84 -13.97
C TYR A 71 15.80 4.26 -13.92
N GLY A 72 15.69 4.94 -12.83
CA GLY A 72 16.23 6.28 -12.65
C GLY A 72 15.54 7.00 -11.50
N ILE A 73 16.35 7.55 -10.59
CA ILE A 73 15.86 8.34 -9.46
C ILE A 73 15.80 9.79 -9.94
N GLY A 74 14.75 10.13 -10.68
CA GLY A 74 14.39 11.52 -10.92
C GLY A 74 13.50 12.03 -9.79
N THR A 75 13.58 13.30 -9.46
CA THR A 75 12.67 13.94 -8.48
C THR A 75 11.19 13.84 -8.88
N GLY A 76 10.92 13.63 -10.19
CA GLY A 76 9.57 13.44 -10.73
C GLY A 76 8.93 12.09 -10.41
N VAL A 77 9.71 11.03 -10.19
CA VAL A 77 9.15 9.68 -9.97
C VAL A 77 8.34 9.59 -8.69
N PRO A 78 8.79 10.09 -7.53
CA PRO A 78 7.95 10.14 -6.32
C PRO A 78 6.68 10.97 -6.51
N SER A 79 6.75 12.09 -7.22
CA SER A 79 5.59 12.96 -7.51
C SER A 79 4.55 12.24 -8.37
N ILE A 80 4.99 11.51 -9.39
CA ILE A 80 4.12 10.68 -10.24
C ILE A 80 3.52 9.53 -9.42
N GLY A 81 4.29 8.93 -8.51
CA GLY A 81 3.80 7.94 -7.57
C GLY A 81 2.68 8.48 -6.67
N MET A 82 2.83 9.70 -6.14
CA MET A 82 1.77 10.38 -5.37
C MET A 82 0.54 10.67 -6.22
N LEU A 83 0.72 11.09 -7.47
CA LEU A 83 -0.39 11.30 -8.39
C LEU A 83 -1.14 9.99 -8.67
N ALA A 84 -0.42 8.90 -8.92
CA ALA A 84 -1.04 7.59 -9.13
C ALA A 84 -1.78 7.08 -7.88
N LEU A 85 -1.27 7.34 -6.67
CA LEU A 85 -1.99 7.07 -5.42
C LEU A 85 -3.26 7.93 -5.32
N GLY A 86 -3.19 9.20 -5.69
CA GLY A 86 -4.36 10.08 -5.80
C GLY A 86 -5.39 9.54 -6.80
N MET A 87 -4.94 9.01 -7.95
CA MET A 87 -5.82 8.33 -8.91
C MET A 87 -6.47 7.08 -8.29
N GLY A 88 -5.80 6.41 -7.36
CA GLY A 88 -6.39 5.33 -6.56
C GLY A 88 -7.61 5.79 -5.75
N ILE A 89 -7.54 6.96 -5.12
CA ILE A 89 -8.69 7.55 -4.40
C ILE A 89 -9.82 7.88 -5.37
N VAL A 90 -9.49 8.51 -6.49
CA VAL A 90 -10.49 8.84 -7.54
C VAL A 90 -11.16 7.56 -8.02
N GLY A 91 -10.36 6.51 -8.36
CA GLY A 91 -10.88 5.22 -8.78
C GLY A 91 -11.79 4.57 -7.72
N ALA A 92 -11.39 4.61 -6.44
CA ALA A 92 -12.19 4.13 -5.33
C ALA A 92 -13.54 4.86 -5.24
N SER A 93 -13.52 6.18 -5.28
CA SER A 93 -14.74 7.00 -5.22
C SER A 93 -15.67 6.75 -6.39
N PHE A 94 -15.14 6.76 -7.62
CA PHE A 94 -15.94 6.48 -8.82
C PHE A 94 -16.52 5.07 -8.83
N GLY A 95 -15.71 4.06 -8.49
CA GLY A 95 -16.14 2.68 -8.51
C GLY A 95 -17.20 2.35 -7.49
N LEU A 96 -17.04 2.81 -6.26
CA LEU A 96 -18.03 2.61 -5.20
C LEU A 96 -19.32 3.37 -5.49
N SER A 97 -19.22 4.63 -5.95
CA SER A 97 -20.39 5.43 -6.35
C SER A 97 -21.17 4.79 -7.52
N THR A 98 -20.45 4.33 -8.55
CA THR A 98 -21.07 3.63 -9.70
C THR A 98 -21.80 2.37 -9.25
N ALA A 99 -21.17 1.56 -8.39
CA ALA A 99 -21.77 0.33 -7.88
C ALA A 99 -23.03 0.59 -7.05
N GLU A 100 -23.03 1.66 -6.25
CA GLU A 100 -24.19 2.06 -5.47
C GLU A 100 -25.36 2.50 -6.37
N GLN A 101 -25.07 3.32 -7.39
CA GLN A 101 -26.08 3.74 -8.37
C GLN A 101 -26.69 2.57 -9.16
N LEU A 102 -25.90 1.53 -9.42
CA LEU A 102 -26.34 0.30 -10.08
C LEU A 102 -27.01 -0.71 -9.14
N GLY A 103 -27.05 -0.44 -7.83
CA GLY A 103 -27.58 -1.37 -6.83
C GLY A 103 -26.73 -2.62 -6.60
N VAL A 104 -25.42 -2.57 -6.93
CA VAL A 104 -24.48 -3.71 -6.84
C VAL A 104 -23.27 -3.39 -5.94
N SER A 105 -23.54 -2.87 -4.75
CA SER A 105 -22.48 -2.33 -3.84
C SER A 105 -21.31 -3.30 -3.61
N MET A 106 -21.58 -4.61 -3.58
CA MET A 106 -20.51 -5.62 -3.45
C MET A 106 -19.54 -5.64 -4.65
N ALA A 107 -20.00 -5.29 -5.84
CA ALA A 107 -19.12 -5.17 -7.01
C ALA A 107 -18.26 -3.91 -6.99
N GLY A 108 -18.55 -2.95 -6.10
CA GLY A 108 -17.89 -1.65 -6.04
C GLY A 108 -16.39 -1.72 -5.89
N VAL A 109 -15.89 -2.70 -5.13
CA VAL A 109 -14.45 -2.90 -4.93
C VAL A 109 -13.74 -3.28 -6.24
N ILE A 110 -14.35 -4.18 -7.02
CA ILE A 110 -13.79 -4.60 -8.32
C ILE A 110 -13.87 -3.47 -9.32
N ILE A 111 -15.01 -2.77 -9.39
CA ILE A 111 -15.21 -1.62 -10.30
C ILE A 111 -14.19 -0.52 -9.95
N ALA A 112 -13.96 -0.24 -8.67
CA ALA A 112 -12.98 0.72 -8.19
C ALA A 112 -11.55 0.35 -8.59
N LEU A 113 -11.20 -0.93 -8.46
CA LEU A 113 -9.89 -1.44 -8.90
C LEU A 113 -9.69 -1.19 -10.40
N VAL A 114 -10.68 -1.51 -11.22
CA VAL A 114 -10.61 -1.32 -12.67
C VAL A 114 -10.44 0.16 -13.03
N TYR A 115 -11.24 1.07 -12.45
CA TYR A 115 -11.08 2.51 -12.66
C TYR A 115 -9.70 3.00 -12.24
N ALA A 116 -9.23 2.61 -11.06
CA ALA A 116 -7.92 3.02 -10.58
C ALA A 116 -6.79 2.55 -11.51
N MET A 117 -6.86 1.31 -11.99
CA MET A 117 -5.87 0.76 -12.93
C MET A 117 -5.88 1.51 -14.28
N ILE A 118 -7.06 1.85 -14.80
CA ILE A 118 -7.19 2.64 -16.03
C ILE A 118 -6.59 4.04 -15.82
N PHE A 119 -6.90 4.71 -14.73
CA PHE A 119 -6.34 6.03 -14.43
C PHE A 119 -4.83 5.96 -14.23
N GLY A 120 -4.32 4.94 -13.53
CA GLY A 120 -2.89 4.73 -13.37
C GLY A 120 -2.18 4.50 -14.70
N TYR A 121 -2.78 3.71 -15.61
CA TYR A 121 -2.26 3.53 -16.96
C TYR A 121 -2.19 4.85 -17.75
N ILE A 122 -3.26 5.66 -17.69
CA ILE A 122 -3.30 6.97 -18.36
C ILE A 122 -2.20 7.88 -17.82
N VAL A 123 -2.05 7.96 -16.49
CA VAL A 123 -0.98 8.77 -15.86
C VAL A 123 0.39 8.26 -16.28
N GLY A 124 0.60 6.94 -16.32
CA GLY A 124 1.84 6.34 -16.78
C GLY A 124 2.14 6.66 -18.24
N ALA A 125 1.14 6.58 -19.11
CA ALA A 125 1.27 6.90 -20.52
C ALA A 125 1.59 8.39 -20.75
N ILE A 126 0.97 9.30 -20.00
CA ILE A 126 1.27 10.73 -20.03
C ILE A 126 2.72 10.95 -19.58
N ALA A 127 3.12 10.40 -18.44
CA ALA A 127 4.48 10.52 -17.93
C ALA A 127 5.52 10.04 -18.94
N ASN A 128 5.27 8.89 -19.54
CA ASN A 128 6.23 8.26 -20.43
C ASN A 128 6.27 8.89 -21.82
N LYS A 129 5.11 9.10 -22.45
CA LYS A 129 4.99 9.52 -23.84
C LYS A 129 4.91 11.04 -24.03
N VAL A 130 4.31 11.76 -23.09
CA VAL A 130 4.14 13.21 -23.19
C VAL A 130 5.24 13.95 -22.43
N MET A 131 5.56 13.51 -21.20
CA MET A 131 6.61 14.13 -20.38
C MET A 131 8.02 13.60 -20.67
N GLY A 132 8.15 12.53 -21.46
CA GLY A 132 9.43 12.02 -21.95
C GLY A 132 10.28 11.29 -20.90
N PHE A 133 9.68 10.66 -19.89
CA PHE A 133 10.46 9.89 -18.90
C PHE A 133 11.17 8.68 -19.50
N ASN A 134 10.60 8.07 -20.55
CA ASN A 134 11.18 6.92 -21.26
C ASN A 134 11.54 5.74 -20.35
N ILE A 135 10.69 5.46 -19.37
CA ILE A 135 10.84 4.33 -18.44
C ILE A 135 10.03 3.14 -18.96
N PRO A 136 10.64 2.01 -19.32
CA PRO A 136 9.95 0.90 -20.01
C PRO A 136 8.77 0.30 -19.26
N ILE A 137 8.75 0.40 -17.92
CA ILE A 137 7.69 -0.16 -17.07
C ILE A 137 6.79 0.92 -16.46
N MET A 138 6.81 2.16 -16.97
CA MET A 138 6.09 3.28 -16.37
C MET A 138 4.59 3.01 -16.32
N GLU A 139 3.98 2.64 -17.44
CA GLU A 139 2.55 2.39 -17.53
C GLU A 139 2.13 1.23 -16.62
N GLU A 140 2.90 0.13 -16.62
CA GLU A 140 2.67 -1.03 -15.77
C GLU A 140 2.80 -0.67 -14.28
N GLY A 141 3.87 0.02 -13.93
CA GLY A 141 4.17 0.38 -12.53
C GLY A 141 3.14 1.34 -11.95
N LEU A 142 2.67 2.33 -12.71
CA LEU A 142 1.65 3.26 -12.24
C LEU A 142 0.25 2.64 -12.25
N THR A 143 -0.03 1.70 -13.14
CA THR A 143 -1.26 0.86 -13.08
C THR A 143 -1.28 0.07 -11.77
N ASP A 144 -0.19 -0.63 -11.44
CA ASP A 144 -0.04 -1.39 -10.20
C ASP A 144 -0.18 -0.48 -8.97
N LEU A 145 0.46 0.68 -8.99
CA LEU A 145 0.45 1.64 -7.88
C LEU A 145 -0.95 2.22 -7.64
N SER A 146 -1.67 2.59 -8.70
CA SER A 146 -3.04 3.12 -8.58
C SER A 146 -4.01 2.05 -8.10
N GLY A 147 -3.89 0.81 -8.61
CA GLY A 147 -4.67 -0.33 -8.14
C GLY A 147 -4.41 -0.65 -6.67
N ALA A 148 -3.13 -0.68 -6.26
CA ALA A 148 -2.74 -0.85 -4.87
C ALA A 148 -3.29 0.27 -3.97
N GLY A 149 -3.20 1.52 -4.44
CA GLY A 149 -3.75 2.67 -3.75
C GLY A 149 -5.25 2.56 -3.53
N ALA A 150 -6.01 2.20 -4.56
CA ALA A 150 -7.47 2.02 -4.44
C ALA A 150 -7.83 0.92 -3.43
N MET A 151 -7.14 -0.23 -3.49
CA MET A 151 -7.39 -1.34 -2.56
C MET A 151 -7.02 -0.96 -1.12
N ALA A 152 -5.92 -0.26 -0.91
CA ALA A 152 -5.52 0.24 0.40
C ALA A 152 -6.54 1.25 0.95
N ILE A 153 -6.96 2.23 0.14
CA ILE A 153 -7.97 3.23 0.51
C ILE A 153 -9.29 2.55 0.89
N ILE A 154 -9.80 1.63 0.05
CA ILE A 154 -11.06 0.94 0.32
C ILE A 154 -10.94 0.07 1.58
N GLY A 155 -9.88 -0.70 1.72
CA GLY A 155 -9.71 -1.60 2.86
C GLY A 155 -9.60 -0.85 4.19
N TRP A 156 -8.83 0.24 4.26
CA TRP A 156 -8.75 1.06 5.46
C TRP A 156 -10.02 1.88 5.70
N SER A 157 -10.68 2.38 4.64
CA SER A 157 -11.97 3.07 4.76
C SER A 157 -13.06 2.12 5.26
N TYR A 158 -13.07 0.87 4.77
CA TYR A 158 -13.96 -0.17 5.29
C TYR A 158 -13.68 -0.44 6.78
N ALA A 159 -12.42 -0.57 7.15
CA ALA A 159 -12.04 -0.81 8.55
C ALA A 159 -12.44 0.34 9.50
N ILE A 160 -12.67 1.54 8.98
CA ILE A 160 -13.22 2.68 9.73
C ILE A 160 -14.75 2.68 9.66
N SER A 161 -15.35 2.49 8.49
CA SER A 161 -16.79 2.66 8.26
C SER A 161 -17.64 1.44 8.62
N GLY A 162 -17.06 0.25 8.50
CA GLY A 162 -17.77 -1.04 8.62
C GLY A 162 -18.64 -1.38 7.40
N SER A 163 -18.57 -0.62 6.31
CA SER A 163 -19.48 -0.74 5.17
C SER A 163 -18.80 -0.55 3.83
N LEU A 164 -19.26 -1.26 2.79
CA LEU A 164 -18.90 -1.05 1.39
C LEU A 164 -19.84 -0.10 0.66
N ALA A 165 -20.95 0.33 1.28
CA ALA A 165 -21.83 1.33 0.72
C ALA A 165 -21.10 2.66 0.58
N TYR A 166 -21.17 3.28 -0.60
CA TYR A 166 -20.47 4.55 -0.85
C TYR A 166 -20.97 5.67 0.08
N ALA A 167 -22.28 5.74 0.31
CA ALA A 167 -22.87 6.73 1.22
C ALA A 167 -22.30 6.63 2.64
N ASP A 168 -22.11 5.41 3.17
CA ASP A 168 -21.51 5.19 4.49
C ASP A 168 -20.03 5.59 4.53
N MET A 169 -19.28 5.25 3.49
CA MET A 169 -17.87 5.67 3.39
C MET A 169 -17.73 7.19 3.30
N VAL A 170 -18.61 7.84 2.53
CA VAL A 170 -18.65 9.31 2.44
C VAL A 170 -18.95 9.91 3.82
N ALA A 171 -19.99 9.43 4.50
CA ALA A 171 -20.43 9.98 5.77
C ALA A 171 -19.38 9.77 6.89
N LYS A 172 -18.77 8.58 6.95
CA LYS A 172 -17.90 8.19 8.07
C LYS A 172 -16.40 8.44 7.83
N VAL A 173 -15.97 8.53 6.56
CA VAL A 173 -14.55 8.64 6.21
C VAL A 173 -14.27 9.88 5.37
N PHE A 174 -14.91 10.01 4.20
CA PHE A 174 -14.50 11.01 3.22
C PHE A 174 -14.84 12.44 3.63
N ASN A 175 -15.97 12.64 4.33
CA ASN A 175 -16.40 13.95 4.81
C ASN A 175 -15.89 14.30 6.24
N THR A 176 -15.18 13.38 6.92
CA THR A 176 -14.78 13.57 8.32
C THR A 176 -13.31 13.89 8.51
N GLY A 177 -12.52 14.04 7.46
CA GLY A 177 -11.06 14.18 7.55
C GLY A 177 -10.32 12.85 7.79
N TYR A 178 -11.00 11.74 8.07
CA TYR A 178 -10.35 10.42 8.13
C TYR A 178 -9.79 10.00 6.79
N LEU A 179 -10.33 10.50 5.67
CA LEU A 179 -9.72 10.33 4.36
C LEU A 179 -8.27 10.84 4.32
N ALA A 180 -7.99 11.97 4.96
CA ALA A 180 -6.62 12.48 5.03
C ALA A 180 -5.70 11.50 5.77
N ILE A 181 -6.17 10.90 6.88
CA ILE A 181 -5.42 9.88 7.62
C ILE A 181 -5.18 8.66 6.73
N VAL A 182 -6.21 8.15 6.06
CA VAL A 182 -6.11 6.99 5.15
C VAL A 182 -5.16 7.28 3.98
N PHE A 183 -5.20 8.50 3.42
CA PHE A 183 -4.29 8.93 2.36
C PHE A 183 -2.84 9.01 2.84
N ILE A 184 -2.61 9.61 4.01
CA ILE A 184 -1.27 9.68 4.62
C ILE A 184 -0.74 8.27 4.90
N CYS A 185 -1.57 7.40 5.46
CA CYS A 185 -1.23 5.99 5.67
C CYS A 185 -0.84 5.29 4.36
N GLY A 186 -1.61 5.52 3.28
CA GLY A 186 -1.30 5.01 1.94
C GLY A 186 0.03 5.53 1.42
N GLY A 187 0.24 6.85 1.51
CA GLY A 187 1.49 7.48 1.11
C GLY A 187 2.70 6.93 1.88
N LEU A 188 2.58 6.80 3.19
CA LEU A 188 3.65 6.26 4.02
C LEU A 188 3.90 4.77 3.73
N ALA A 189 2.86 3.94 3.61
CA ALA A 189 3.03 2.51 3.39
C ALA A 189 3.54 2.17 1.99
N ILE A 190 3.18 2.96 0.97
CA ILE A 190 3.52 2.71 -0.44
C ILE A 190 4.82 3.43 -0.84
N LEU A 191 5.00 4.71 -0.45
CA LEU A 191 6.13 5.52 -0.93
C LEU A 191 7.30 5.58 0.03
N HIS A 192 7.05 5.59 1.35
CA HIS A 192 8.11 5.65 2.35
C HIS A 192 9.08 4.47 2.29
N PRO A 193 8.68 3.22 2.06
CA PRO A 193 9.62 2.10 1.99
C PRO A 193 10.72 2.29 0.96
N PHE A 194 10.42 2.91 -0.18
CA PHE A 194 11.42 3.29 -1.15
C PHE A 194 12.29 4.45 -0.64
N ASN A 195 11.66 5.51 -0.16
CA ASN A 195 12.37 6.70 0.32
C ASN A 195 13.32 6.40 1.50
N ALA A 196 12.93 5.47 2.39
CA ALA A 196 13.76 5.07 3.53
C ALA A 196 14.96 4.20 3.13
N ASN A 197 14.92 3.58 1.96
CA ASN A 197 15.94 2.65 1.48
C ASN A 197 16.69 3.19 0.26
N LEU A 198 16.67 4.50 0.04
CA LEU A 198 17.42 5.15 -1.06
C LEU A 198 18.90 4.81 -0.96
N GLY A 199 19.40 4.17 -2.02
CA GLY A 199 20.81 3.84 -2.16
C GLY A 199 21.05 2.84 -3.27
N PRO A 200 22.33 2.61 -3.69
CA PRO A 200 22.67 1.69 -4.76
C PRO A 200 22.31 0.23 -4.47
N ASP A 201 22.03 -0.10 -3.20
CA ASP A 201 21.73 -1.45 -2.72
C ASP A 201 20.27 -1.60 -2.29
N GLU A 202 19.33 -0.96 -2.96
CA GLU A 202 17.92 -1.10 -2.66
C GLU A 202 17.45 -2.55 -2.88
N LYS A 203 17.30 -3.27 -1.77
CA LYS A 203 16.90 -4.68 -1.76
C LYS A 203 15.39 -4.80 -1.63
N GLN A 204 14.80 -5.69 -2.42
CA GLN A 204 13.36 -5.94 -2.38
C GLN A 204 12.88 -6.36 -0.99
N ASP A 205 13.63 -7.22 -0.29
CA ASP A 205 13.27 -7.70 1.04
C ASP A 205 13.13 -6.55 2.06
N ARG A 206 14.02 -5.57 2.04
CA ARG A 206 13.91 -4.37 2.90
C ARG A 206 12.68 -3.54 2.54
N THR A 207 12.43 -3.30 1.26
CA THR A 207 11.25 -2.56 0.80
C THR A 207 9.96 -3.25 1.25
N LEU A 208 9.85 -4.57 1.07
CA LEU A 208 8.66 -5.31 1.44
C LEU A 208 8.43 -5.33 2.95
N VAL A 209 9.48 -5.60 3.74
CA VAL A 209 9.37 -5.63 5.21
C VAL A 209 9.10 -4.23 5.78
N ASN A 210 9.70 -3.18 5.21
CA ASN A 210 9.38 -1.80 5.60
C ASN A 210 7.93 -1.46 5.25
N GLY A 211 7.44 -1.86 4.08
CA GLY A 211 6.03 -1.71 3.70
C GLY A 211 5.08 -2.41 4.66
N LEU A 212 5.42 -3.64 5.10
CA LEU A 212 4.66 -4.36 6.13
C LEU A 212 4.70 -3.63 7.48
N MET A 213 5.85 -3.13 7.89
CA MET A 213 6.02 -2.37 9.14
C MET A 213 5.16 -1.09 9.13
N VAL A 214 5.31 -0.27 8.09
CA VAL A 214 4.57 1.00 8.00
C VAL A 214 3.08 0.76 7.76
N GLY A 215 2.72 -0.24 6.95
CA GLY A 215 1.33 -0.65 6.76
C GLY A 215 0.66 -1.13 8.05
N SER A 216 1.40 -1.85 8.90
CA SER A 216 0.90 -2.26 10.22
C SER A 216 0.70 -1.06 11.17
N LEU A 217 1.55 -0.04 11.09
CA LEU A 217 1.33 1.21 11.81
C LEU A 217 0.08 1.95 11.28
N ALA A 218 -0.16 1.90 9.98
CA ALA A 218 -1.39 2.42 9.39
C ALA A 218 -2.63 1.71 9.94
N VAL A 219 -2.57 0.39 10.21
CA VAL A 219 -3.66 -0.35 10.86
C VAL A 219 -3.94 0.21 12.26
N VAL A 220 -2.91 0.58 13.03
CA VAL A 220 -3.09 1.24 14.35
C VAL A 220 -3.83 2.57 14.18
N ALA A 221 -3.41 3.41 13.24
CA ALA A 221 -4.06 4.70 12.99
C ALA A 221 -5.53 4.54 12.57
N VAL A 222 -5.82 3.56 11.71
CA VAL A 222 -7.17 3.20 11.28
C VAL A 222 -8.00 2.71 12.49
N GLY A 223 -7.42 1.87 13.34
CA GLY A 223 -8.07 1.40 14.57
C GLY A 223 -8.43 2.55 15.52
N LEU A 224 -7.57 3.57 15.64
CA LEU A 224 -7.87 4.78 16.41
C LEU A 224 -9.07 5.55 15.82
N CYS A 225 -9.14 5.69 14.49
CA CYS A 225 -10.29 6.29 13.82
C CYS A 225 -11.58 5.47 14.06
N SER A 226 -11.46 4.14 14.07
CA SER A 226 -12.59 3.22 14.27
C SER A 226 -13.24 3.34 15.65
N LEU A 227 -12.54 3.87 16.66
CA LEU A 227 -13.13 4.13 17.99
C LEU A 227 -14.36 5.05 17.94
N ALA A 228 -14.43 5.92 16.94
CA ALA A 228 -15.56 6.85 16.76
C ALA A 228 -16.69 6.30 15.87
N THR A 229 -16.46 5.20 15.16
CA THR A 229 -17.36 4.77 14.06
C THR A 229 -17.81 3.31 14.17
N LEU A 230 -17.07 2.47 14.87
CA LEU A 230 -17.34 1.05 15.08
C LEU A 230 -17.46 0.72 16.57
N SER A 231 -17.69 -0.55 16.90
CA SER A 231 -17.65 -1.00 18.30
C SER A 231 -16.25 -0.82 18.88
N THR A 232 -16.19 -0.46 20.17
CA THR A 232 -14.93 -0.33 20.91
C THR A 232 -14.10 -1.62 20.83
N THR A 233 -14.76 -2.79 20.85
CA THR A 233 -14.10 -4.09 20.74
C THR A 233 -13.37 -4.25 19.40
N ALA A 234 -14.04 -3.94 18.27
CA ALA A 234 -13.43 -4.01 16.94
C ALA A 234 -12.24 -3.05 16.80
N ALA A 235 -12.40 -1.83 17.29
CA ALA A 235 -11.34 -0.82 17.27
C ALA A 235 -10.12 -1.27 18.10
N ILE A 236 -10.31 -1.75 19.32
CA ILE A 236 -9.23 -2.24 20.19
C ILE A 236 -8.52 -3.44 19.56
N ILE A 237 -9.25 -4.41 19.00
CA ILE A 237 -8.67 -5.56 18.32
C ILE A 237 -7.78 -5.07 17.15
N THR A 238 -8.27 -4.13 16.35
CA THR A 238 -7.53 -3.55 15.23
C THR A 238 -6.24 -2.87 15.69
N ILE A 239 -6.30 -2.07 16.76
CA ILE A 239 -5.13 -1.39 17.34
C ILE A 239 -4.12 -2.41 17.86
N VAL A 240 -4.57 -3.39 18.65
CA VAL A 240 -3.66 -4.39 19.27
C VAL A 240 -2.97 -5.25 18.21
N ILE A 241 -3.74 -5.77 17.23
CA ILE A 241 -3.16 -6.57 16.15
C ILE A 241 -2.21 -5.72 15.30
N GLY A 242 -2.60 -4.49 14.96
CA GLY A 242 -1.74 -3.56 14.21
C GLY A 242 -0.43 -3.26 14.96
N ALA A 243 -0.48 -3.00 16.25
CA ALA A 243 0.70 -2.73 17.08
C ALA A 243 1.61 -3.96 17.21
N ALA A 244 1.04 -5.14 17.42
CA ALA A 244 1.79 -6.39 17.48
C ALA A 244 2.50 -6.70 16.14
N ALA A 245 1.78 -6.55 15.04
CA ALA A 245 2.33 -6.73 13.70
C ALA A 245 3.43 -5.68 13.41
N TRP A 246 3.19 -4.41 13.75
CA TRP A 246 4.20 -3.36 13.62
C TRP A 246 5.49 -3.71 14.37
N TYR A 247 5.40 -4.13 15.63
CA TYR A 247 6.56 -4.50 16.42
C TYR A 247 7.31 -5.70 15.83
N TYR A 248 6.58 -6.72 15.37
CA TYR A 248 7.18 -7.89 14.71
C TYR A 248 7.96 -7.49 13.45
N PHE A 249 7.35 -6.70 12.56
CA PHE A 249 8.00 -6.26 11.33
C PHE A 249 9.11 -5.23 11.59
N TYR A 250 9.00 -4.40 12.62
CA TYR A 250 10.08 -3.52 13.07
C TYR A 250 11.33 -4.31 13.46
N VAL A 251 11.18 -5.36 14.28
CA VAL A 251 12.30 -6.22 14.67
C VAL A 251 12.89 -6.93 13.44
N TRP A 252 12.06 -7.37 12.52
CA TRP A 252 12.54 -8.00 11.28
C TRP A 252 13.29 -6.99 10.40
N TYR A 253 12.72 -5.82 10.17
CA TYR A 253 13.37 -4.75 9.41
C TYR A 253 14.74 -4.36 10.01
N TYR A 254 14.80 -4.21 11.32
CA TYR A 254 16.04 -3.90 12.03
C TYR A 254 17.13 -4.96 11.81
N ARG A 255 16.75 -6.25 11.81
CA ARG A 255 17.69 -7.34 11.50
C ARG A 255 18.22 -7.26 10.06
N LEU A 256 17.35 -6.93 9.09
CA LEU A 256 17.77 -6.75 7.69
C LEU A 256 18.74 -5.57 7.55
N VAL A 257 18.44 -4.45 8.19
CA VAL A 257 19.33 -3.26 8.19
C VAL A 257 20.69 -3.60 8.81
N LYS A 258 20.71 -4.29 9.94
CA LYS A 258 21.98 -4.74 10.55
C LYS A 258 22.78 -5.67 9.65
N ARG A 259 22.13 -6.63 9.01
CA ARG A 259 22.78 -7.52 8.03
C ARG A 259 23.46 -6.73 6.93
N ASP A 260 22.75 -5.75 6.38
CA ASP A 260 23.23 -4.98 5.25
C ASP A 260 24.30 -3.95 5.69
N ALA A 261 24.17 -3.36 6.87
CA ALA A 261 25.19 -2.51 7.46
C ALA A 261 26.51 -3.29 7.71
N ALA A 262 26.41 -4.52 8.22
CA ALA A 262 27.59 -5.37 8.44
C ALA A 262 28.35 -5.68 7.14
N ALA A 263 27.67 -5.77 6.00
CA ALA A 263 28.29 -6.02 4.71
C ALA A 263 29.14 -4.85 4.18
N VAL A 264 28.93 -3.63 4.70
CA VAL A 264 29.68 -2.42 4.29
C VAL A 264 30.63 -1.89 5.36
N VAL A 265 30.70 -2.53 6.52
CA VAL A 265 31.68 -2.20 7.57
C VAL A 265 33.11 -2.50 7.09
N GLY A 266 34.00 -1.54 7.27
CA GLY A 266 35.39 -1.67 6.82
C GLY A 266 35.62 -1.47 5.33
N THR A 267 34.58 -1.21 4.53
CA THR A 267 34.73 -0.89 3.09
C THR A 267 35.00 0.60 2.82
N GLY A 268 35.10 1.42 3.88
CA GLY A 268 35.19 2.89 3.78
C GLY A 268 33.85 3.62 3.84
N LEU A 269 32.72 2.91 3.70
CA LEU A 269 31.39 3.49 3.86
C LEU A 269 30.95 3.60 5.32
N LEU A 270 31.31 2.62 6.15
CA LEU A 270 31.08 2.64 7.59
C LEU A 270 32.37 2.28 8.34
N PRO A 271 32.73 3.00 9.42
CA PRO A 271 33.87 2.64 10.26
C PRO A 271 33.61 1.33 11.01
N PRO A 272 34.66 0.59 11.38
CA PRO A 272 34.51 -0.65 12.15
C PRO A 272 33.73 -0.50 13.47
N SER A 273 33.71 0.70 14.04
CA SER A 273 32.98 1.03 15.28
C SER A 273 31.47 1.33 15.07
N ALA A 274 30.95 1.24 13.87
CA ALA A 274 29.55 1.61 13.57
C ALA A 274 28.52 0.50 13.91
N LEU A 275 28.96 -0.67 14.34
CA LEU A 275 28.16 -1.80 14.81
C LEU A 275 28.43 -2.01 16.30
#